data_aad62987a9bfc4d634ca3bc9490caeb5
#
_entry.id   aad62987a9bfc4d634ca3bc9490caeb5
#
_cell.length_a   1.000
_cell.length_b   1.000
_cell.length_c   1.000
_cell.angle_alpha   90.00
_cell.angle_beta   90.00
_cell.angle_gamma   90.00
#
_symmetry.space_group_name_H-M   'P 1'
#
loop_
_entity.id
_entity.type
_entity.pdbx_description
1 polymer ?
#
loop_
_entity_poly.entity_id
_entity_poly.type
_entity_poly.pdbx_seq_one_letter_code
_entity_poly.pdbx_strand_id
1 'polypeptide(L)'
;MAVFTISNNSFVSASSQTQNATAGNETHTKYAFITKWGSKGTGPGQFNRPHDIAFDSTGNVYVSDRDNNRIQKFTPNGTFIKTWGSKGSNDGQFSIPYSIAIDNSDNIYVADRENSRIQKFNTNGTFLAKYGSDGVGNGQFHRPEDVRIEPRTGDIYVTDTYNNRVEKFDKNFTLITKWGSKGTANGQFKLPHAIGFDTKGNVYVDELERPGVQIFDSNGKYLNKWGTVGTSDGQFSLPQEHLWIDSKNHLYLVDGAPNPRVQIFDPNGKFLGKVGTPCLMSTGEGCKDPDGPGPLSLGDGQFSKPEHVAINSEGKMFVVDRGNHRIQVFAPISNSTAEKDY
;
A
#
# COMPACT_ATOMS: atom_id res chain seq x y z
N MET A 1 -8.57 -72.20 -41.35
CA MET A 1 -8.82 -72.36 -39.92
C MET A 1 -7.74 -71.57 -39.23
N ALA A 2 -8.03 -70.38 -38.76
CA ALA A 2 -7.07 -69.54 -38.02
C ALA A 2 -7.48 -69.58 -36.55
N VAL A 3 -6.56 -69.97 -35.71
CA VAL A 3 -6.75 -70.03 -34.23
C VAL A 3 -6.24 -68.70 -33.69
N PHE A 4 -7.14 -67.97 -33.04
CA PHE A 4 -6.77 -66.74 -32.29
C PHE A 4 -6.43 -67.13 -30.85
N THR A 5 -5.20 -66.83 -30.44
CA THR A 5 -4.77 -66.89 -29.04
C THR A 5 -4.98 -65.53 -28.40
N ILE A 6 -5.77 -65.48 -27.31
CA ILE A 6 -6.00 -64.30 -26.51
C ILE A 6 -4.91 -64.25 -25.44
N SER A 7 -4.12 -63.21 -25.42
CA SER A 7 -3.15 -62.93 -24.35
C SER A 7 -3.82 -62.04 -23.28
N ASN A 8 -3.84 -62.54 -22.05
CA ASN A 8 -4.29 -61.82 -20.86
C ASN A 8 -3.27 -60.73 -20.51
N ASN A 9 -3.68 -59.44 -20.62
CA ASN A 9 -2.95 -58.32 -20.03
C ASN A 9 -3.47 -58.09 -18.62
N SER A 10 -2.62 -58.32 -17.64
CA SER A 10 -2.81 -58.00 -16.25
C SER A 10 -2.80 -56.47 -16.07
N PHE A 11 -3.91 -55.93 -15.63
CA PHE A 11 -4.00 -54.55 -15.14
C PHE A 11 -3.27 -54.43 -13.81
N VAL A 12 -2.14 -53.71 -13.78
CA VAL A 12 -1.54 -53.22 -12.56
C VAL A 12 -2.33 -52.00 -12.12
N SER A 13 -3.07 -52.09 -11.04
CA SER A 13 -3.74 -50.99 -10.39
C SER A 13 -2.69 -50.10 -9.73
N ALA A 14 -2.49 -48.92 -10.28
CA ALA A 14 -1.76 -47.86 -9.60
C ALA A 14 -2.63 -47.33 -8.45
N SER A 15 -2.25 -47.64 -7.22
CA SER A 15 -2.82 -47.02 -6.03
C SER A 15 -2.42 -45.58 -5.99
N SER A 16 -3.37 -44.67 -6.26
CA SER A 16 -3.23 -43.25 -6.00
C SER A 16 -3.14 -43.05 -4.47
N GLN A 17 -1.94 -42.83 -3.99
CA GLN A 17 -1.77 -42.23 -2.65
C GLN A 17 -2.25 -40.79 -2.72
N THR A 18 -3.47 -40.56 -2.29
CA THR A 18 -3.96 -39.24 -1.87
C THR A 18 -3.12 -38.79 -0.68
N GLN A 19 -2.11 -37.99 -0.91
CA GLN A 19 -1.51 -37.19 0.14
C GLN A 19 -2.60 -36.22 0.63
N ASN A 20 -3.21 -36.53 1.77
CA ASN A 20 -3.94 -35.55 2.55
C ASN A 20 -2.95 -34.50 3.01
N ALA A 21 -2.77 -33.44 2.21
CA ALA A 21 -2.26 -32.19 2.70
C ALA A 21 -3.30 -31.68 3.71
N THR A 22 -3.00 -31.81 4.99
CA THR A 22 -3.67 -31.06 6.04
C THR A 22 -3.50 -29.59 5.69
N ALA A 23 -4.53 -29.01 5.07
CA ALA A 23 -4.64 -27.56 4.92
C ALA A 23 -4.68 -27.00 6.35
N GLY A 24 -3.54 -26.49 6.80
CA GLY A 24 -3.49 -25.69 8.01
C GLY A 24 -4.55 -24.59 7.85
N ASN A 25 -5.46 -24.52 8.80
CA ASN A 25 -6.43 -23.44 8.92
C ASN A 25 -5.67 -22.15 9.22
N GLU A 26 -5.03 -21.54 8.20
CA GLU A 26 -4.57 -20.18 8.29
C GLU A 26 -5.82 -19.30 8.35
N THR A 27 -6.17 -18.89 9.57
CA THR A 27 -7.29 -17.97 9.81
C THR A 27 -6.87 -16.62 9.27
N HIS A 28 -7.34 -16.32 8.06
CA HIS A 28 -7.08 -15.02 7.43
C HIS A 28 -7.71 -13.91 8.27
N THR A 29 -6.94 -12.87 8.57
CA THR A 29 -7.44 -11.72 9.31
C THR A 29 -8.56 -11.07 8.52
N LYS A 30 -9.80 -11.19 9.00
CA LYS A 30 -10.94 -10.43 8.50
C LYS A 30 -10.95 -9.05 9.15
N TYR A 31 -11.48 -8.04 8.46
CA TYR A 31 -11.57 -6.69 8.94
C TYR A 31 -13.01 -6.22 8.96
N ALA A 32 -13.42 -5.54 10.03
CA ALA A 32 -14.68 -4.84 10.14
C ALA A 32 -14.45 -3.33 10.16
N PHE A 33 -15.32 -2.57 9.49
CA PHE A 33 -15.33 -1.12 9.56
C PHE A 33 -15.54 -0.65 11.01
N ILE A 34 -14.78 0.38 11.44
CA ILE A 34 -14.90 0.96 12.79
C ILE A 34 -15.35 2.40 12.71
N THR A 35 -14.66 3.22 11.91
CA THR A 35 -14.85 4.66 11.86
C THR A 35 -14.30 5.26 10.58
N LYS A 36 -14.67 6.50 10.35
CA LYS A 36 -14.14 7.33 9.24
C LYS A 36 -14.06 8.78 9.68
N TRP A 37 -13.17 9.53 9.04
CA TRP A 37 -13.12 10.98 9.18
C TRP A 37 -12.65 11.63 7.89
N GLY A 38 -12.90 12.93 7.78
CA GLY A 38 -12.59 13.72 6.61
C GLY A 38 -13.80 13.96 5.71
N SER A 39 -13.71 15.03 4.97
CA SER A 39 -14.66 15.46 3.95
C SER A 39 -13.96 16.35 2.96
N LYS A 40 -14.54 16.59 1.80
CA LYS A 40 -13.95 17.51 0.81
C LYS A 40 -13.88 18.94 1.35
N GLY A 41 -12.70 19.56 1.28
CA GLY A 41 -12.51 20.96 1.64
C GLY A 41 -11.07 21.34 1.95
N THR A 42 -10.90 22.55 2.52
CA THR A 42 -9.59 23.14 2.87
C THR A 42 -9.43 23.44 4.36
N GLY A 43 -10.50 23.25 5.15
CA GLY A 43 -10.46 23.45 6.61
C GLY A 43 -9.68 22.37 7.34
N PRO A 44 -9.50 22.52 8.67
CA PRO A 44 -8.93 21.47 9.52
C PRO A 44 -9.74 20.19 9.44
N GLY A 45 -9.07 19.04 9.24
CA GLY A 45 -9.73 17.75 9.09
C GLY A 45 -10.47 17.52 7.77
N GLN A 46 -10.49 18.51 6.88
CA GLN A 46 -11.00 18.36 5.53
C GLN A 46 -9.85 18.06 4.57
N PHE A 47 -10.12 17.33 3.49
CA PHE A 47 -9.12 16.92 2.50
C PHE A 47 -9.50 17.32 1.07
N ASN A 48 -8.49 17.50 0.25
CA ASN A 48 -8.65 17.53 -1.19
C ASN A 48 -7.74 16.47 -1.83
N ARG A 49 -8.34 15.30 -2.11
CA ARG A 49 -7.66 14.12 -2.66
C ARG A 49 -6.45 13.70 -1.80
N PRO A 50 -6.67 13.28 -0.53
CA PRO A 50 -5.60 12.77 0.32
C PRO A 50 -4.92 11.60 -0.37
N HIS A 51 -3.62 11.41 -0.12
CA HIS A 51 -2.83 10.42 -0.87
C HIS A 51 -2.21 9.35 0.02
N ASP A 52 -1.47 9.72 1.05
CA ASP A 52 -0.73 8.78 1.90
C ASP A 52 -1.02 9.00 3.38
N ILE A 53 -0.75 7.97 4.19
CA ILE A 53 -0.95 7.96 5.63
C ILE A 53 0.23 7.25 6.33
N ALA A 54 0.74 7.87 7.41
CA ALA A 54 1.80 7.30 8.24
C ALA A 54 1.52 7.53 9.73
N PHE A 55 2.22 6.78 10.60
CA PHE A 55 2.03 6.84 12.06
C PHE A 55 3.36 7.19 12.76
N ASP A 56 3.31 8.07 13.77
CA ASP A 56 4.43 8.27 14.68
C ASP A 56 4.42 7.21 15.81
N SER A 57 5.48 7.18 16.62
CA SER A 57 5.65 6.21 17.71
C SER A 57 4.56 6.28 18.79
N THR A 58 3.83 7.38 18.85
CA THR A 58 2.68 7.58 19.78
C THR A 58 1.34 7.24 19.13
N GLY A 59 1.36 6.79 17.88
CA GLY A 59 0.16 6.41 17.11
C GLY A 59 -0.57 7.59 16.47
N ASN A 60 -0.05 8.83 16.52
CA ASN A 60 -0.65 9.91 15.76
C ASN A 60 -0.54 9.65 14.27
N VAL A 61 -1.55 10.10 13.55
CA VAL A 61 -1.76 9.85 12.14
C VAL A 61 -1.38 11.09 11.33
N TYR A 62 -0.56 10.91 10.31
CA TYR A 62 -0.17 11.96 9.37
C TYR A 62 -0.74 11.63 8.00
N VAL A 63 -1.37 12.61 7.36
CA VAL A 63 -2.02 12.45 6.05
C VAL A 63 -1.48 13.51 5.09
N SER A 64 -1.02 13.09 3.91
CA SER A 64 -0.72 14.01 2.83
C SER A 64 -2.03 14.46 2.17
N ASP A 65 -2.36 15.72 2.37
CA ASP A 65 -3.52 16.37 1.77
C ASP A 65 -3.09 16.99 0.44
N ARG A 66 -2.94 16.13 -0.54
CA ARG A 66 -2.21 16.27 -1.79
C ARG A 66 -2.54 17.56 -2.53
N ASP A 67 -3.81 17.76 -2.91
CA ASP A 67 -4.21 18.89 -3.73
C ASP A 67 -4.36 20.19 -2.91
N ASN A 68 -4.36 20.10 -1.57
CA ASN A 68 -4.22 21.26 -0.67
C ASN A 68 -2.76 21.62 -0.36
N ASN A 69 -1.79 20.81 -0.86
CA ASN A 69 -0.35 21.04 -0.68
C ASN A 69 0.08 21.20 0.79
N ARG A 70 -0.42 20.31 1.65
CA ARG A 70 -0.15 20.32 3.10
C ARG A 70 -0.10 18.91 3.67
N ILE A 71 0.46 18.80 4.87
CA ILE A 71 0.35 17.61 5.72
C ILE A 71 -0.58 17.95 6.87
N GLN A 72 -1.46 17.03 7.25
CA GLN A 72 -2.30 17.15 8.43
C GLN A 72 -1.98 16.04 9.43
N LYS A 73 -1.90 16.40 10.72
CA LYS A 73 -1.69 15.48 11.85
C LYS A 73 -2.98 15.32 12.63
N PHE A 74 -3.28 14.07 13.02
CA PHE A 74 -4.45 13.68 13.79
C PHE A 74 -4.06 12.78 14.96
N THR A 75 -4.93 12.69 15.96
CA THR A 75 -4.86 11.62 16.96
C THR A 75 -5.16 10.26 16.33
N PRO A 76 -4.88 9.13 17.00
CA PRO A 76 -5.25 7.79 16.51
C PRO A 76 -6.75 7.63 16.19
N ASN A 77 -7.60 8.44 16.81
CA ASN A 77 -9.07 8.43 16.62
C ASN A 77 -9.56 9.43 15.55
N GLY A 78 -8.65 10.07 14.79
CA GLY A 78 -9.00 10.99 13.72
C GLY A 78 -9.33 12.42 14.16
N THR A 79 -9.07 12.81 15.42
CA THR A 79 -9.20 14.20 15.86
C THR A 79 -8.06 15.03 15.31
N PHE A 80 -8.36 16.13 14.62
CA PHE A 80 -7.37 17.03 14.07
C PHE A 80 -6.49 17.64 15.17
N ILE A 81 -5.17 17.64 14.95
CA ILE A 81 -4.19 18.24 15.84
C ILE A 81 -3.58 19.48 15.20
N LYS A 82 -3.04 19.34 13.98
CA LYS A 82 -2.21 20.35 13.34
C LYS A 82 -2.12 20.16 11.82
N THR A 83 -1.75 21.23 11.13
CA THR A 83 -1.38 21.19 9.70
C THR A 83 -0.18 22.08 9.44
N TRP A 84 0.60 21.75 8.41
CA TRP A 84 1.68 22.59 7.87
C TRP A 84 1.83 22.37 6.37
N GLY A 85 2.50 23.31 5.71
CA GLY A 85 2.69 23.32 4.28
C GLY A 85 1.72 24.27 3.57
N SER A 86 2.13 24.70 2.42
CA SER A 86 1.36 25.51 1.47
C SER A 86 1.93 25.28 0.08
N LYS A 87 1.20 25.64 -0.96
CA LYS A 87 1.69 25.50 -2.35
C LYS A 87 2.94 26.35 -2.58
N GLY A 88 4.00 25.75 -3.11
CA GLY A 88 5.24 26.42 -3.47
C GLY A 88 6.45 25.51 -3.52
N SER A 89 7.65 26.09 -3.66
CA SER A 89 8.93 25.40 -3.78
C SER A 89 9.95 25.77 -2.68
N ASN A 90 9.62 26.72 -1.79
CA ASN A 90 10.47 27.05 -0.65
C ASN A 90 10.50 25.91 0.37
N ASP A 91 11.39 25.98 1.34
CA ASP A 91 11.46 25.03 2.45
C ASP A 91 10.16 25.04 3.25
N GLY A 92 9.59 23.86 3.50
CA GLY A 92 8.29 23.69 4.13
C GLY A 92 7.07 23.94 3.24
N GLN A 93 7.25 24.35 1.99
CA GLN A 93 6.18 24.39 0.98
C GLN A 93 6.20 23.14 0.14
N PHE A 94 5.06 22.80 -0.47
CA PHE A 94 4.90 21.61 -1.30
C PHE A 94 4.30 21.92 -2.66
N SER A 95 4.64 21.10 -3.63
CA SER A 95 3.91 20.97 -4.88
C SER A 95 3.53 19.52 -5.08
N ILE A 96 2.29 19.21 -4.69
CA ILE A 96 1.75 17.84 -4.69
C ILE A 96 2.56 16.94 -3.74
N PRO A 97 2.45 17.09 -2.38
CA PRO A 97 3.01 16.13 -1.43
C PRO A 97 2.33 14.78 -1.63
N TYR A 98 3.13 13.74 -1.85
CA TYR A 98 2.63 12.44 -2.28
C TYR A 98 2.72 11.44 -1.12
N SER A 99 3.88 10.90 -0.86
CA SER A 99 4.09 9.90 0.18
C SER A 99 4.69 10.50 1.46
N ILE A 100 4.43 9.83 2.59
CA ILE A 100 4.95 10.15 3.91
C ILE A 100 5.61 8.91 4.51
N ALA A 101 6.86 9.03 4.97
CA ALA A 101 7.48 8.04 5.83
C ALA A 101 7.87 8.67 7.17
N ILE A 102 7.92 7.86 8.21
CA ILE A 102 8.35 8.29 9.55
C ILE A 102 9.44 7.34 10.03
N ASP A 103 10.58 7.89 10.47
CA ASP A 103 11.68 7.09 10.99
C ASP A 103 11.51 6.78 12.50
N ASN A 104 12.36 5.90 13.04
CA ASN A 104 12.32 5.49 14.45
C ASN A 104 12.62 6.63 15.45
N SER A 105 12.97 7.82 14.96
CA SER A 105 13.15 9.04 15.76
C SER A 105 11.99 10.03 15.55
N ASP A 106 10.90 9.57 14.96
CA ASP A 106 9.72 10.35 14.60
C ASP A 106 10.00 11.52 13.64
N ASN A 107 11.07 11.47 12.84
CA ASN A 107 11.21 12.41 11.76
C ASN A 107 10.33 12.00 10.57
N ILE A 108 9.69 13.01 9.97
CA ILE A 108 8.73 12.85 8.90
C ILE A 108 9.42 13.18 7.57
N TYR A 109 9.38 12.26 6.62
CA TYR A 109 9.88 12.44 5.26
C TYR A 109 8.71 12.51 4.31
N VAL A 110 8.69 13.52 3.42
CA VAL A 110 7.60 13.75 2.49
C VAL A 110 8.15 13.80 1.06
N ALA A 111 7.62 12.98 0.18
CA ALA A 111 7.88 13.08 -1.25
C ALA A 111 7.12 14.29 -1.82
N ASP A 112 7.86 15.33 -2.13
CA ASP A 112 7.36 16.57 -2.72
C ASP A 112 7.48 16.48 -4.25
N ARG A 113 6.52 15.76 -4.83
CA ARG A 113 6.56 15.13 -6.15
C ARG A 113 6.92 16.11 -7.29
N GLU A 114 6.18 17.18 -7.44
CA GLU A 114 6.40 18.12 -8.53
C GLU A 114 7.61 19.06 -8.30
N ASN A 115 8.13 19.12 -7.08
CA ASN A 115 9.39 19.78 -6.76
C ASN A 115 10.59 18.83 -6.85
N SER A 116 10.38 17.55 -7.21
CA SER A 116 11.43 16.54 -7.40
C SER A 116 12.38 16.41 -6.21
N ARG A 117 11.84 16.40 -4.98
CA ARG A 117 12.63 16.36 -3.75
C ARG A 117 11.92 15.57 -2.63
N ILE A 118 12.68 15.18 -1.62
CA ILE A 118 12.19 14.70 -0.33
C ILE A 118 12.45 15.79 0.71
N GLN A 119 11.44 16.17 1.49
CA GLN A 119 11.61 17.09 2.61
C GLN A 119 11.48 16.35 3.94
N LYS A 120 12.33 16.71 4.92
CA LYS A 120 12.35 16.16 6.27
C LYS A 120 11.82 17.18 7.28
N PHE A 121 10.96 16.73 8.18
CA PHE A 121 10.35 17.54 9.25
C PHE A 121 10.42 16.81 10.60
N ASN A 122 10.28 17.55 11.70
CA ASN A 122 9.96 16.96 12.97
C ASN A 122 8.44 16.77 13.16
N THR A 123 8.02 16.15 14.28
CA THR A 123 6.59 15.92 14.62
C THR A 123 5.77 17.21 14.79
N ASN A 124 6.44 18.36 14.94
CA ASN A 124 5.80 19.68 14.99
C ASN A 124 5.65 20.33 13.61
N GLY A 125 6.05 19.64 12.52
CA GLY A 125 6.01 20.18 11.19
C GLY A 125 7.09 21.24 10.91
N THR A 126 8.13 21.33 11.76
CA THR A 126 9.28 22.21 11.51
C THR A 126 10.17 21.56 10.45
N PHE A 127 10.47 22.31 9.40
CA PHE A 127 11.40 21.87 8.37
C PHE A 127 12.81 21.63 8.96
N LEU A 128 13.42 20.51 8.60
CA LEU A 128 14.76 20.13 9.06
C LEU A 128 15.76 20.06 7.90
N ALA A 129 15.37 19.46 6.78
CA ALA A 129 16.24 19.25 5.63
C ALA A 129 15.44 18.97 4.35
N LYS A 130 16.11 19.07 3.21
CA LYS A 130 15.61 18.60 1.92
C LYS A 130 16.71 17.88 1.15
N TYR A 131 16.31 16.93 0.30
CA TYR A 131 17.18 16.09 -0.50
C TYR A 131 16.60 15.95 -1.90
N GLY A 132 17.49 15.94 -2.89
CA GLY A 132 17.10 15.78 -4.28
C GLY A 132 16.85 17.09 -5.02
N SER A 133 16.82 16.98 -6.32
CA SER A 133 16.47 18.00 -7.30
C SER A 133 16.05 17.30 -8.58
N ASP A 134 15.41 17.99 -9.50
CA ASP A 134 15.03 17.41 -10.79
C ASP A 134 16.26 16.95 -11.58
N GLY A 135 16.20 15.74 -12.13
CA GLY A 135 17.27 15.18 -12.94
C GLY A 135 17.33 13.65 -12.95
N VAL A 136 18.41 13.11 -13.55
CA VAL A 136 18.68 11.68 -13.73
C VAL A 136 19.95 11.19 -12.99
N GLY A 137 20.69 12.13 -12.38
CA GLY A 137 21.91 11.83 -11.63
C GLY A 137 21.63 11.06 -10.33
N ASN A 138 22.68 10.77 -9.58
CA ASN A 138 22.57 10.15 -8.25
C ASN A 138 21.97 11.15 -7.26
N GLY A 139 20.89 10.73 -6.56
CA GLY A 139 20.18 11.61 -5.64
C GLY A 139 19.42 12.76 -6.32
N GLN A 140 19.27 12.72 -7.64
CA GLN A 140 18.32 13.53 -8.38
C GLN A 140 17.09 12.68 -8.71
N PHE A 141 15.92 13.27 -8.69
CA PHE A 141 14.66 12.57 -8.93
C PHE A 141 13.89 13.21 -10.07
N HIS A 142 13.03 12.43 -10.71
CA HIS A 142 11.99 12.97 -11.58
C HIS A 142 10.64 12.49 -11.09
N ARG A 143 9.92 13.36 -10.39
CA ARG A 143 8.64 13.10 -9.73
C ARG A 143 8.71 11.85 -8.83
N PRO A 144 9.43 11.89 -7.70
CA PRO A 144 9.46 10.80 -6.74
C PRO A 144 8.04 10.63 -6.14
N GLU A 145 7.53 9.40 -6.14
CA GLU A 145 6.17 9.15 -5.66
C GLU A 145 6.15 8.48 -4.30
N ASP A 146 7.12 7.62 -3.99
CA ASP A 146 7.20 7.01 -2.68
C ASP A 146 8.57 7.20 -2.01
N VAL A 147 8.53 7.45 -0.71
CA VAL A 147 9.68 7.39 0.20
C VAL A 147 9.33 6.46 1.35
N ARG A 148 10.20 5.48 1.63
CA ARG A 148 10.02 4.52 2.73
C ARG A 148 11.30 4.35 3.52
N ILE A 149 11.15 4.11 4.82
CA ILE A 149 12.26 3.83 5.73
C ILE A 149 12.24 2.34 6.04
N GLU A 150 13.32 1.63 5.77
CA GLU A 150 13.45 0.21 6.15
C GLU A 150 13.56 0.12 7.69
N PRO A 151 12.64 -0.59 8.37
CA PRO A 151 12.50 -0.48 9.84
C PRO A 151 13.71 -0.97 10.64
N ARG A 152 14.53 -1.89 10.10
CA ARG A 152 15.66 -2.50 10.81
C ARG A 152 16.95 -1.71 10.66
N THR A 153 17.18 -1.10 9.48
CA THR A 153 18.44 -0.41 9.17
C THR A 153 18.32 1.10 9.24
N GLY A 154 17.10 1.62 9.05
CA GLY A 154 16.84 3.05 8.87
C GLY A 154 17.24 3.58 7.49
N ASP A 155 17.56 2.68 6.53
CA ASP A 155 17.86 3.06 5.17
C ASP A 155 16.61 3.62 4.48
N ILE A 156 16.82 4.63 3.64
CA ILE A 156 15.76 5.36 2.96
C ILE A 156 15.69 4.88 1.52
N TYR A 157 14.50 4.51 1.09
CA TYR A 157 14.25 4.08 -0.29
C TYR A 157 13.28 5.05 -0.95
N VAL A 158 13.57 5.42 -2.20
CA VAL A 158 12.76 6.35 -2.97
C VAL A 158 12.44 5.73 -4.33
N THR A 159 11.16 5.70 -4.70
CA THR A 159 10.77 5.46 -6.09
C THR A 159 11.00 6.74 -6.88
N ASP A 160 11.95 6.71 -7.77
CA ASP A 160 12.20 7.76 -8.76
C ASP A 160 11.39 7.40 -10.01
N THR A 161 10.08 7.62 -9.90
CA THR A 161 9.04 7.00 -10.72
C THR A 161 9.23 7.26 -12.21
N TYR A 162 9.45 8.50 -12.60
CA TYR A 162 9.57 8.84 -14.02
C TYR A 162 10.98 8.58 -14.59
N ASN A 163 11.97 8.32 -13.73
CA ASN A 163 13.25 7.73 -14.11
C ASN A 163 13.23 6.20 -14.12
N ASN A 164 12.09 5.56 -13.74
CA ASN A 164 11.88 4.11 -13.74
C ASN A 164 12.93 3.36 -12.91
N ARG A 165 13.25 3.85 -11.71
CA ARG A 165 14.23 3.26 -10.80
C ARG A 165 13.85 3.43 -9.34
N VAL A 166 14.50 2.65 -8.49
CA VAL A 166 14.51 2.82 -7.04
C VAL A 166 15.91 3.27 -6.64
N GLU A 167 16.01 4.27 -5.77
CA GLU A 167 17.26 4.69 -5.14
C GLU A 167 17.21 4.39 -3.64
N LYS A 168 18.31 3.80 -3.11
CA LYS A 168 18.52 3.50 -1.70
C LYS A 168 19.59 4.40 -1.12
N PHE A 169 19.29 5.02 0.02
CA PHE A 169 20.18 5.91 0.75
C PHE A 169 20.37 5.42 2.18
N ASP A 170 21.47 5.81 2.81
CA ASP A 170 21.61 5.69 4.24
C ASP A 170 20.74 6.73 4.98
N LYS A 171 20.69 6.66 6.32
CA LYS A 171 19.92 7.60 7.17
C LYS A 171 20.34 9.07 7.04
N ASN A 172 21.50 9.35 6.44
CA ASN A 172 22.02 10.69 6.17
C ASN A 172 21.78 11.14 4.72
N PHE A 173 21.00 10.36 3.94
CA PHE A 173 20.77 10.56 2.51
C PHE A 173 22.01 10.45 1.62
N THR A 174 23.02 9.64 2.05
CA THR A 174 24.11 9.24 1.18
C THR A 174 23.64 8.07 0.32
N LEU A 175 23.78 8.17 -1.00
CA LEU A 175 23.37 7.09 -1.91
C LEU A 175 24.18 5.82 -1.65
N ILE A 176 23.49 4.71 -1.38
CA ILE A 176 24.09 3.37 -1.21
C ILE A 176 24.07 2.63 -2.56
N THR A 177 22.90 2.54 -3.19
CA THR A 177 22.71 1.86 -4.47
C THR A 177 21.45 2.35 -5.16
N LYS A 178 21.32 2.00 -6.45
CA LYS A 178 20.10 2.21 -7.23
C LYS A 178 19.93 1.09 -8.24
N TRP A 179 18.70 0.78 -8.59
CA TRP A 179 18.39 -0.23 -9.60
C TRP A 179 17.12 0.09 -10.36
N GLY A 180 16.95 -0.57 -11.48
CA GLY A 180 15.83 -0.36 -12.37
C GLY A 180 16.19 0.46 -13.62
N SER A 181 15.40 0.28 -14.64
CA SER A 181 15.40 1.04 -15.89
C SER A 181 14.06 0.82 -16.58
N LYS A 182 13.67 1.71 -17.47
CA LYS A 182 12.39 1.58 -18.19
C LYS A 182 12.34 0.28 -18.99
N GLY A 183 11.29 -0.54 -18.77
CA GLY A 183 11.09 -1.78 -19.52
C GLY A 183 10.14 -2.76 -18.86
N THR A 184 10.11 -4.00 -19.39
CA THR A 184 9.22 -5.08 -18.94
C THR A 184 9.95 -6.34 -18.49
N ALA A 185 11.28 -6.40 -18.64
CA ALA A 185 12.07 -7.51 -18.14
C ALA A 185 12.13 -7.52 -16.60
N ASN A 186 12.61 -8.60 -16.02
CA ASN A 186 12.83 -8.71 -14.60
C ASN A 186 13.82 -7.64 -14.13
N GLY A 187 13.48 -6.89 -13.10
CA GLY A 187 14.28 -5.77 -12.59
C GLY A 187 14.14 -4.48 -13.38
N GLN A 188 13.36 -4.45 -14.47
CA GLN A 188 12.97 -3.22 -15.15
C GLN A 188 11.58 -2.78 -14.68
N PHE A 189 11.29 -1.48 -14.75
CA PHE A 189 10.06 -0.89 -14.29
C PHE A 189 9.30 -0.13 -15.37
N LYS A 190 7.98 -0.06 -15.15
CA LYS A 190 7.06 0.87 -15.79
C LYS A 190 6.36 1.70 -14.73
N LEU A 191 6.99 2.83 -14.40
CA LEU A 191 6.57 3.74 -13.35
C LEU A 191 6.46 3.02 -12.00
N PRO A 192 7.59 2.68 -11.33
CA PRO A 192 7.60 2.14 -9.97
C PRO A 192 6.92 3.13 -9.05
N HIS A 193 6.01 2.64 -8.20
CA HIS A 193 5.13 3.53 -7.44
C HIS A 193 5.34 3.36 -5.93
N ALA A 194 5.00 2.23 -5.34
CA ALA A 194 5.14 2.02 -3.90
C ALA A 194 6.19 0.98 -3.55
N ILE A 195 6.76 1.12 -2.34
CA ILE A 195 7.78 0.23 -1.75
C ILE A 195 7.26 -0.33 -0.43
N GLY A 196 7.49 -1.63 -0.21
CA GLY A 196 7.31 -2.27 1.09
C GLY A 196 8.47 -3.17 1.43
N PHE A 197 8.60 -3.53 2.72
CA PHE A 197 9.67 -4.39 3.20
C PHE A 197 9.09 -5.57 3.96
N ASP A 198 9.60 -6.77 3.69
CA ASP A 198 9.33 -7.92 4.55
C ASP A 198 10.27 -7.94 5.78
N THR A 199 10.01 -8.83 6.72
CA THR A 199 10.81 -8.97 7.95
C THR A 199 12.25 -9.44 7.69
N LYS A 200 12.56 -9.91 6.48
CA LYS A 200 13.92 -10.28 6.05
C LYS A 200 14.65 -9.11 5.41
N GLY A 201 13.93 -8.03 5.06
CA GLY A 201 14.44 -6.84 4.36
C GLY A 201 14.46 -7.00 2.85
N ASN A 202 13.69 -7.94 2.31
CA ASN A 202 13.41 -7.93 0.89
C ASN A 202 12.51 -6.72 0.57
N VAL A 203 12.74 -6.16 -0.62
CA VAL A 203 12.09 -4.95 -1.11
C VAL A 203 11.03 -5.35 -2.13
N TYR A 204 9.80 -5.00 -1.85
CA TYR A 204 8.67 -5.20 -2.75
C TYR A 204 8.34 -3.88 -3.42
N VAL A 205 8.22 -3.89 -4.74
CA VAL A 205 7.94 -2.68 -5.55
C VAL A 205 6.76 -2.98 -6.46
N ASP A 206 5.73 -2.15 -6.38
CA ASP A 206 4.65 -2.17 -7.35
C ASP A 206 4.87 -1.14 -8.48
N GLU A 207 4.03 -1.18 -9.48
CA GLU A 207 4.16 -0.36 -10.68
C GLU A 207 2.78 0.11 -11.16
N LEU A 208 2.66 1.37 -11.58
CA LEU A 208 1.38 1.91 -12.07
C LEU A 208 0.90 1.25 -13.36
N GLU A 209 1.83 0.85 -14.23
CA GLU A 209 1.51 0.28 -15.55
C GLU A 209 1.74 -1.23 -15.65
N ARG A 210 1.98 -1.90 -14.53
CA ARG A 210 2.16 -3.35 -14.47
C ARG A 210 1.46 -3.92 -13.24
N PRO A 211 0.69 -5.03 -13.38
CA PRO A 211 0.01 -5.63 -12.24
C PRO A 211 0.99 -6.38 -11.32
N GLY A 212 0.68 -6.38 -10.03
CA GLY A 212 1.41 -7.12 -9.02
C GLY A 212 2.65 -6.41 -8.52
N VAL A 213 3.61 -7.20 -8.04
CA VAL A 213 4.83 -6.70 -7.42
C VAL A 213 6.06 -7.40 -7.94
N GLN A 214 7.18 -6.68 -8.01
CA GLN A 214 8.51 -7.26 -8.14
C GLN A 214 9.20 -7.26 -6.78
N ILE A 215 9.96 -8.32 -6.49
CA ILE A 215 10.65 -8.55 -5.23
C ILE A 215 12.16 -8.53 -5.47
N PHE A 216 12.87 -7.79 -4.63
CA PHE A 216 14.32 -7.61 -4.69
C PHE A 216 14.95 -7.90 -3.32
N ASP A 217 16.23 -8.24 -3.30
CA ASP A 217 16.99 -8.16 -2.05
C ASP A 217 17.30 -6.69 -1.68
N SER A 218 17.88 -6.47 -0.51
CA SER A 218 18.23 -5.13 -0.03
C SER A 218 19.28 -4.38 -0.86
N ASN A 219 19.92 -5.06 -1.82
CA ASN A 219 20.90 -4.50 -2.75
C ASN A 219 20.32 -4.27 -4.16
N GLY A 220 19.02 -4.53 -4.34
CA GLY A 220 18.32 -4.34 -5.61
C GLY A 220 18.48 -5.50 -6.60
N LYS A 221 18.98 -6.69 -6.17
CA LYS A 221 18.99 -7.88 -7.00
C LYS A 221 17.58 -8.46 -7.09
N TYR A 222 17.08 -8.62 -8.31
CA TYR A 222 15.77 -9.24 -8.57
C TYR A 222 15.69 -10.66 -8.00
N LEU A 223 14.61 -10.95 -7.29
CA LEU A 223 14.33 -12.26 -6.71
C LEU A 223 13.12 -12.94 -7.35
N ASN A 224 12.00 -12.25 -7.45
CA ASN A 224 10.74 -12.81 -7.91
C ASN A 224 9.76 -11.73 -8.37
N LYS A 225 8.65 -12.13 -9.00
CA LYS A 225 7.48 -11.30 -9.30
C LYS A 225 6.22 -12.13 -9.34
N TRP A 226 5.09 -11.53 -9.01
CA TRP A 226 3.76 -12.12 -9.18
C TRP A 226 2.72 -11.03 -9.40
N GLY A 227 1.53 -11.42 -9.87
CA GLY A 227 0.40 -10.56 -10.16
C GLY A 227 -0.02 -10.64 -11.62
N THR A 228 -1.33 -10.57 -11.85
CA THR A 228 -1.95 -10.63 -13.18
C THR A 228 -3.03 -9.56 -13.31
N VAL A 229 -3.24 -9.04 -14.52
CA VAL A 229 -4.32 -8.10 -14.81
C VAL A 229 -5.68 -8.80 -14.71
N GLY A 230 -6.65 -8.14 -14.11
CA GLY A 230 -8.03 -8.59 -14.07
C GLY A 230 -8.80 -8.00 -12.90
N THR A 231 -10.06 -8.40 -12.76
CA THR A 231 -10.98 -7.92 -11.71
C THR A 231 -11.36 -8.99 -10.69
N SER A 232 -10.96 -10.23 -10.92
CA SER A 232 -11.19 -11.34 -9.99
C SER A 232 -10.31 -11.22 -8.75
N ASP A 233 -10.62 -12.01 -7.72
CA ASP A 233 -9.79 -12.08 -6.52
C ASP A 233 -8.40 -12.61 -6.88
N GLY A 234 -7.34 -11.95 -6.39
CA GLY A 234 -5.96 -12.22 -6.73
C GLY A 234 -5.46 -11.57 -8.03
N GLN A 235 -6.32 -10.88 -8.78
CA GLN A 235 -5.97 -10.12 -9.96
C GLN A 235 -6.05 -8.62 -9.66
N PHE A 236 -5.40 -7.79 -10.47
CA PHE A 236 -5.33 -6.34 -10.27
C PHE A 236 -5.90 -5.57 -11.46
N SER A 237 -6.71 -4.57 -11.17
CA SER A 237 -7.00 -3.48 -12.10
C SER A 237 -5.78 -2.57 -12.20
N LEU A 238 -5.61 -1.85 -13.29
CA LEU A 238 -4.57 -0.82 -13.42
C LEU A 238 -5.22 0.57 -13.44
N PRO A 239 -4.58 1.56 -12.82
CA PRO A 239 -3.33 1.48 -12.06
C PRO A 239 -3.52 0.74 -10.73
N GLN A 240 -2.46 0.05 -10.27
CA GLN A 240 -2.32 -0.44 -8.91
C GLN A 240 -1.75 0.71 -8.09
N GLU A 241 -2.40 1.06 -6.95
CA GLU A 241 -2.12 2.36 -6.34
C GLU A 241 -1.09 2.29 -5.20
N HIS A 242 -1.12 1.23 -4.35
CA HIS A 242 -0.19 1.16 -3.22
C HIS A 242 -0.07 -0.24 -2.65
N LEU A 243 1.06 -0.49 -1.96
CA LEU A 243 1.29 -1.70 -1.17
C LEU A 243 1.74 -1.37 0.27
N TRP A 244 1.33 -2.21 1.22
CA TRP A 244 1.80 -2.24 2.60
C TRP A 244 2.14 -3.66 2.98
N ILE A 245 3.14 -3.86 3.86
CA ILE A 245 3.51 -5.18 4.38
C ILE A 245 3.46 -5.13 5.91
N ASP A 246 2.73 -6.05 6.52
CA ASP A 246 2.64 -6.15 7.98
C ASP A 246 3.80 -6.97 8.59
N SER A 247 3.86 -7.01 9.92
CA SER A 247 4.88 -7.77 10.66
C SER A 247 4.81 -9.30 10.48
N LYS A 248 3.73 -9.80 9.89
CA LYS A 248 3.56 -11.21 9.52
C LYS A 248 3.91 -11.48 8.05
N ASN A 249 4.38 -10.45 7.35
CA ASN A 249 4.65 -10.42 5.92
C ASN A 249 3.42 -10.60 5.04
N HIS A 250 2.21 -10.27 5.52
CA HIS A 250 1.07 -10.15 4.63
C HIS A 250 1.17 -8.87 3.84
N LEU A 251 0.87 -8.96 2.55
CA LEU A 251 0.84 -7.81 1.65
C LEU A 251 -0.59 -7.31 1.52
N TYR A 252 -0.77 -6.03 1.71
CA TYR A 252 -2.02 -5.31 1.50
C TYR A 252 -1.84 -4.45 0.25
N LEU A 253 -2.59 -4.73 -0.80
CA LEU A 253 -2.47 -4.07 -2.09
C LEU A 253 -3.75 -3.32 -2.42
N VAL A 254 -3.60 -2.04 -2.71
CA VAL A 254 -4.72 -1.19 -3.11
C VAL A 254 -4.98 -1.37 -4.59
N ASP A 255 -6.17 -1.83 -4.91
CA ASP A 255 -6.66 -1.99 -6.27
C ASP A 255 -7.60 -0.81 -6.60
N GLY A 256 -7.25 -0.06 -7.64
CA GLY A 256 -7.95 1.15 -8.04
C GLY A 256 -9.25 0.90 -8.83
N ALA A 257 -9.64 1.87 -9.64
CA ALA A 257 -10.79 1.70 -10.54
C ALA A 257 -10.47 0.68 -11.65
N PRO A 258 -11.42 -0.14 -12.14
CA PRO A 258 -12.86 -0.09 -11.84
C PRO A 258 -13.31 -0.88 -10.61
N ASN A 259 -12.41 -1.52 -9.87
CA ASN A 259 -12.73 -2.42 -8.78
C ASN A 259 -12.05 -2.02 -7.46
N PRO A 260 -12.42 -0.84 -6.89
CA PRO A 260 -11.75 -0.26 -5.72
C PRO A 260 -11.89 -1.17 -4.50
N ARG A 261 -10.75 -1.68 -4.02
CA ARG A 261 -10.63 -2.58 -2.86
C ARG A 261 -9.21 -2.62 -2.33
N VAL A 262 -9.03 -3.13 -1.13
CA VAL A 262 -7.73 -3.61 -0.62
C VAL A 262 -7.73 -5.12 -0.69
N GLN A 263 -6.76 -5.71 -1.35
CA GLN A 263 -6.55 -7.15 -1.39
C GLN A 263 -5.39 -7.55 -0.47
N ILE A 264 -5.50 -8.70 0.18
CA ILE A 264 -4.53 -9.23 1.14
C ILE A 264 -3.92 -10.51 0.57
N PHE A 265 -2.60 -10.61 0.62
CA PHE A 265 -1.83 -11.73 0.08
C PHE A 265 -0.80 -12.24 1.07
N ASP A 266 -0.39 -13.50 0.91
CA ASP A 266 0.85 -13.98 1.49
C ASP A 266 2.08 -13.47 0.70
N PRO A 267 3.32 -13.66 1.22
CA PRO A 267 4.54 -13.20 0.52
C PRO A 267 4.74 -13.81 -0.87
N ASN A 268 4.10 -14.94 -1.18
CA ASN A 268 4.20 -15.64 -2.46
C ASN A 268 3.12 -15.22 -3.46
N GLY A 269 2.24 -14.30 -3.08
CA GLY A 269 1.15 -13.82 -3.92
C GLY A 269 -0.12 -14.67 -3.88
N LYS A 270 -0.27 -15.57 -2.89
CA LYS A 270 -1.52 -16.28 -2.66
C LYS A 270 -2.54 -15.33 -2.05
N PHE A 271 -3.69 -15.18 -2.70
CA PHE A 271 -4.80 -14.36 -2.19
C PHE A 271 -5.32 -14.91 -0.86
N LEU A 272 -5.45 -14.03 0.12
CA LEU A 272 -5.93 -14.34 1.47
C LEU A 272 -7.29 -13.72 1.78
N GLY A 273 -7.58 -12.55 1.22
CA GLY A 273 -8.83 -11.84 1.49
C GLY A 273 -8.89 -10.46 0.87
N LYS A 274 -9.99 -9.77 1.08
CA LYS A 274 -10.18 -8.41 0.59
C LYS A 274 -11.08 -7.59 1.50
N VAL A 275 -10.94 -6.26 1.42
CA VAL A 275 -11.79 -5.27 2.08
C VAL A 275 -12.22 -4.23 1.05
N GLY A 276 -13.48 -3.84 1.10
CA GLY A 276 -14.02 -2.78 0.28
C GLY A 276 -14.76 -3.25 -0.97
N THR A 277 -15.65 -2.39 -1.40
CA THR A 277 -16.42 -2.45 -2.65
C THR A 277 -16.59 -1.03 -3.20
N PRO A 278 -16.93 -0.84 -4.48
CA PRO A 278 -17.09 0.50 -5.06
C PRO A 278 -18.17 1.34 -4.38
N CYS A 279 -17.87 2.61 -4.09
CA CYS A 279 -18.87 3.64 -3.73
C CYS A 279 -18.32 5.04 -4.00
N LEU A 280 -19.00 5.79 -4.87
CA LEU A 280 -18.73 7.21 -5.10
C LEU A 280 -19.78 8.06 -4.37
N MET A 281 -19.42 8.58 -3.19
CA MET A 281 -20.37 9.29 -2.31
C MET A 281 -20.97 10.56 -2.93
N SER A 282 -20.27 11.24 -3.85
CA SER A 282 -20.77 12.44 -4.50
C SER A 282 -22.01 12.20 -5.40
N THR A 283 -22.17 10.99 -5.91
CA THR A 283 -23.30 10.58 -6.78
C THR A 283 -24.14 9.47 -6.19
N GLY A 284 -23.65 8.79 -5.13
CA GLY A 284 -24.26 7.57 -4.59
C GLY A 284 -24.04 6.31 -5.46
N GLU A 285 -23.25 6.42 -6.53
CA GLU A 285 -23.02 5.31 -7.45
C GLU A 285 -22.26 4.16 -6.75
N GLY A 286 -22.84 2.96 -6.78
CA GLY A 286 -22.31 1.75 -6.17
C GLY A 286 -22.44 1.71 -4.64
N CYS A 287 -22.90 2.78 -3.98
CA CYS A 287 -23.02 2.85 -2.54
C CYS A 287 -24.14 1.95 -1.99
N LYS A 288 -23.81 1.23 -0.92
CA LYS A 288 -24.76 0.47 -0.10
C LYS A 288 -24.71 1.03 1.31
N ASP A 289 -25.88 1.11 1.92
CA ASP A 289 -26.04 1.42 3.33
C ASP A 289 -26.15 0.09 4.09
N PRO A 290 -25.15 -0.33 4.88
CA PRO A 290 -25.23 -1.59 5.60
C PRO A 290 -26.25 -1.57 6.76
N ASP A 291 -26.61 -0.37 7.27
CA ASP A 291 -27.42 -0.21 8.47
C ASP A 291 -28.85 0.28 8.15
N GLY A 292 -29.18 0.48 6.86
CA GLY A 292 -30.47 1.02 6.40
C GLY A 292 -30.43 2.54 6.11
N PRO A 293 -31.56 3.19 5.81
CA PRO A 293 -31.57 4.55 5.29
C PRO A 293 -31.10 5.59 6.32
N GLY A 294 -29.83 6.05 6.18
CA GLY A 294 -29.26 7.11 6.98
C GLY A 294 -28.05 7.75 6.30
N PRO A 295 -27.88 9.09 6.32
CA PRO A 295 -26.80 9.75 5.60
C PRO A 295 -25.40 9.53 6.21
N LEU A 296 -25.27 8.92 7.38
CA LEU A 296 -23.99 8.77 8.10
C LEU A 296 -23.26 7.45 7.84
N SER A 297 -23.99 6.39 7.46
CA SER A 297 -23.41 5.05 7.18
C SER A 297 -23.18 4.78 5.71
N LEU A 298 -23.70 5.60 4.82
CA LEU A 298 -23.56 5.41 3.38
C LEU A 298 -22.09 5.29 2.96
N GLY A 299 -21.77 4.18 2.30
CA GLY A 299 -20.43 3.89 1.81
C GLY A 299 -19.42 3.47 2.88
N ASP A 300 -19.84 3.12 4.09
CA ASP A 300 -18.98 2.55 5.12
C ASP A 300 -18.43 1.20 4.67
N GLY A 301 -17.10 1.04 4.74
CA GLY A 301 -16.42 -0.13 4.17
C GLY A 301 -16.36 -0.18 2.65
N GLN A 302 -16.77 0.87 1.96
CA GLN A 302 -16.75 0.99 0.51
C GLN A 302 -15.82 2.13 0.07
N PHE A 303 -15.25 2.05 -1.12
CA PHE A 303 -14.21 2.99 -1.58
C PHE A 303 -14.54 3.62 -2.94
N SER A 304 -13.97 4.82 -3.16
CA SER A 304 -13.83 5.43 -4.47
C SER A 304 -12.38 5.83 -4.69
N LYS A 305 -11.71 5.16 -5.62
CA LYS A 305 -10.28 5.40 -5.90
C LYS A 305 -9.46 5.44 -4.62
N PRO A 306 -9.44 4.34 -3.84
CA PRO A 306 -8.55 4.25 -2.68
C PRO A 306 -7.10 4.39 -3.17
N GLU A 307 -6.27 5.05 -2.39
CA GLU A 307 -4.90 5.38 -2.81
C GLU A 307 -3.86 4.68 -1.94
N HIS A 308 -4.09 4.61 -0.64
CA HIS A 308 -3.12 4.07 0.30
C HIS A 308 -3.79 3.20 1.36
N VAL A 309 -3.05 2.21 1.86
CA VAL A 309 -3.41 1.39 3.02
C VAL A 309 -2.22 1.34 3.98
N ALA A 310 -2.48 1.45 5.27
CA ALA A 310 -1.47 1.24 6.32
C ALA A 310 -2.08 0.49 7.51
N ILE A 311 -1.26 -0.35 8.15
CA ILE A 311 -1.64 -1.09 9.37
C ILE A 311 -0.87 -0.49 10.53
N ASN A 312 -1.57 -0.05 11.58
CA ASN A 312 -0.92 0.48 12.77
C ASN A 312 -0.45 -0.65 13.72
N SER A 313 0.21 -0.27 14.81
CA SER A 313 0.74 -1.22 15.81
C SER A 313 -0.33 -2.07 16.53
N GLU A 314 -1.60 -1.61 16.52
CA GLU A 314 -2.74 -2.35 17.05
C GLU A 314 -3.37 -3.31 16.01
N GLY A 315 -2.82 -3.38 14.81
CA GLY A 315 -3.34 -4.17 13.70
C GLY A 315 -4.56 -3.55 13.01
N LYS A 316 -4.93 -2.31 13.31
CA LYS A 316 -6.01 -1.60 12.63
C LYS A 316 -5.54 -1.17 11.24
N MET A 317 -6.40 -1.38 10.25
CA MET A 317 -6.18 -0.96 8.86
C MET A 317 -6.77 0.43 8.63
N PHE A 318 -5.97 1.32 8.10
CA PHE A 318 -6.37 2.66 7.66
C PHE A 318 -6.30 2.71 6.15
N VAL A 319 -7.37 3.16 5.51
CA VAL A 319 -7.45 3.28 4.05
C VAL A 319 -7.71 4.73 3.67
N VAL A 320 -6.86 5.28 2.82
CA VAL A 320 -7.06 6.59 2.21
C VAL A 320 -8.05 6.45 1.06
N ASP A 321 -9.29 6.80 1.31
CA ASP A 321 -10.39 6.77 0.33
C ASP A 321 -10.41 8.10 -0.45
N ARG A 322 -9.43 8.26 -1.36
CA ARG A 322 -9.10 9.51 -2.06
C ARG A 322 -10.29 10.12 -2.78
N GLY A 323 -11.05 9.31 -3.52
CA GLY A 323 -12.18 9.80 -4.31
C GLY A 323 -13.32 10.33 -3.44
N ASN A 324 -13.44 9.86 -2.21
CA ASN A 324 -14.40 10.31 -1.21
C ASN A 324 -13.82 11.31 -0.20
N HIS A 325 -12.55 11.71 -0.35
CA HIS A 325 -11.90 12.72 0.48
C HIS A 325 -11.90 12.39 2.00
N ARG A 326 -11.66 11.13 2.35
CA ARG A 326 -11.75 10.64 3.72
C ARG A 326 -10.73 9.55 4.03
N ILE A 327 -10.56 9.27 5.31
CA ILE A 327 -9.87 8.09 5.83
C ILE A 327 -10.91 7.14 6.41
N GLN A 328 -10.81 5.85 6.13
CA GLN A 328 -11.61 4.81 6.76
C GLN A 328 -10.73 3.88 7.59
N VAL A 329 -11.22 3.45 8.75
CA VAL A 329 -10.50 2.59 9.70
C VAL A 329 -11.26 1.31 9.92
N PHE A 330 -10.52 0.20 9.94
CA PHE A 330 -11.04 -1.15 10.13
C PHE A 330 -10.28 -1.84 11.26
N ALA A 331 -10.99 -2.62 12.09
CA ALA A 331 -10.36 -3.50 13.07
C ALA A 331 -10.27 -4.93 12.55
N PRO A 332 -9.20 -5.67 12.92
CA PRO A 332 -9.18 -7.11 12.71
C PRO A 332 -10.28 -7.77 13.54
N ILE A 333 -11.03 -8.69 12.93
CA ILE A 333 -12.01 -9.53 13.63
C ILE A 333 -11.25 -10.68 14.24
N SER A 334 -11.21 -10.77 15.58
CA SER A 334 -10.71 -11.94 16.27
C SER A 334 -11.67 -13.12 16.04
N ASN A 335 -11.18 -14.24 15.53
CA ASN A 335 -11.95 -15.48 15.49
C ASN A 335 -12.09 -16.05 16.92
N SER A 336 -12.82 -15.39 17.80
CA SER A 336 -13.28 -15.99 19.04
C SER A 336 -14.63 -16.67 18.80
N THR A 337 -14.64 -17.76 18.07
CA THR A 337 -15.66 -18.79 18.25
C THR A 337 -15.21 -19.67 19.42
N ALA A 338 -15.43 -19.19 20.63
CA ALA A 338 -15.76 -20.12 21.70
C ALA A 338 -17.06 -20.80 21.25
N GLU A 339 -16.99 -22.06 20.86
CA GLU A 339 -18.15 -22.95 20.89
C GLU A 339 -18.75 -22.80 22.27
N LYS A 340 -19.92 -22.17 22.37
CA LYS A 340 -20.77 -22.35 23.52
C LYS A 340 -21.44 -23.72 23.32
N ASP A 341 -20.84 -24.71 23.88
CA ASP A 341 -21.56 -25.97 24.19
C ASP A 341 -22.77 -25.62 25.04
N TYR A 342 -23.94 -25.87 24.51
CA TYR A 342 -25.18 -26.10 25.26
C TYR A 342 -25.63 -27.52 25.04
#